data_97e6477c93812779ba902250589f5b3d
#
_entry.id   97e6477c93812779ba902250589f5b3d
#
_cell.length_a   1.000
_cell.length_b   1.000
_cell.length_c   1.000
_cell.angle_alpha   90.00
_cell.angle_beta   90.00
_cell.angle_gamma   90.00
#
_symmetry.space_group_name_H-M   'P 1'
#
loop_
_entity.id
_entity.type
_entity.pdbx_description
1 polymer ?
#
loop_
_entity_poly.entity_id
_entity_poly.type
_entity_poly.pdbx_seq_one_letter_code
_entity_poly.pdbx_strand_id
1 'polypeptide(L)'
;MGFRATCPSFSTIYFLFIIFVVSTIFHCHQRLALVPTPWAYSGRVVLLPRYLPRGGVFTINSKGRLGNQMGEYATLYALAKMNGRPAFIPAEMHSTLAPIFRITLPVLHGTTASSIPWQNYHLNDWMEEEYRHIPGEYVRLTGYPCSWTFYHHVRDEILREFTLHDHVREEAQKFLRGLQVSGRQPGTFVGVHVRRGDYVQVMPNVWKGVLADRGYLRQALDWFRARYHAPLFVITSDDMSWCRQNINGSLRDVVFAGNGLQGSPTRDFALLTQCNHSIITVGTFGIWAAYLAGGATVYLANFTLPDSPLQWIFKPQAAFLPEWVGIAADLGQARENGL
;
A
#
# COMPACT_ATOMS: atom_id res chain seq x y z
N MET A 1 -21.28 -37.48 32.19
CA MET A 1 -20.12 -36.59 31.94
C MET A 1 -20.66 -35.20 31.70
N GLY A 2 -20.59 -34.35 32.71
CA GLY A 2 -21.15 -32.99 32.63
C GLY A 2 -20.09 -32.01 32.14
N PHE A 3 -20.38 -31.32 31.05
CA PHE A 3 -19.60 -30.17 30.61
C PHE A 3 -19.86 -28.99 31.55
N ARG A 4 -18.85 -28.61 32.34
CA ARG A 4 -18.86 -27.34 33.05
C ARG A 4 -18.43 -26.23 32.05
N ALA A 5 -19.39 -25.42 31.64
CA ALA A 5 -19.09 -24.16 30.99
C ALA A 5 -18.41 -23.21 31.99
N THR A 6 -17.13 -22.91 31.83
CA THR A 6 -16.43 -21.91 32.61
C THR A 6 -16.87 -20.53 32.14
N CYS A 7 -17.57 -19.77 32.99
CA CYS A 7 -17.82 -18.35 32.76
C CYS A 7 -16.47 -17.59 32.64
N PRO A 8 -16.33 -16.71 31.65
CA PRO A 8 -15.12 -15.88 31.56
C PRO A 8 -14.99 -15.01 32.81
N SER A 9 -13.77 -14.87 33.31
CA SER A 9 -13.49 -14.07 34.51
C SER A 9 -13.88 -12.60 34.29
N PHE A 10 -14.28 -11.92 35.34
CA PHE A 10 -14.62 -10.48 35.31
C PHE A 10 -13.51 -9.64 34.64
N SER A 11 -12.26 -10.05 34.77
CA SER A 11 -11.09 -9.44 34.13
C SER A 11 -11.12 -9.54 32.63
N THR A 12 -11.56 -10.68 32.06
CA THR A 12 -11.65 -10.91 30.60
C THR A 12 -12.76 -10.08 29.97
N ILE A 13 -13.90 -9.96 30.66
CA ILE A 13 -15.03 -9.13 30.20
C ILE A 13 -14.63 -7.65 30.21
N TYR A 14 -13.93 -7.19 31.26
CA TYR A 14 -13.46 -5.82 31.37
C TYR A 14 -12.42 -5.47 30.31
N PHE A 15 -11.53 -6.39 30.00
CA PHE A 15 -10.53 -6.24 28.95
C PHE A 15 -11.17 -6.13 27.54
N LEU A 16 -12.14 -6.98 27.25
CA LEU A 16 -12.90 -6.92 25.99
C LEU A 16 -13.73 -5.64 25.87
N PHE A 17 -14.29 -5.16 26.98
CA PHE A 17 -15.02 -3.89 27.02
C PHE A 17 -14.10 -2.69 26.76
N ILE A 18 -12.90 -2.68 27.33
CA ILE A 18 -11.89 -1.64 27.06
C ILE A 18 -11.48 -1.65 25.59
N ILE A 19 -11.22 -2.82 25.00
CA ILE A 19 -10.89 -2.93 23.56
C ILE A 19 -12.04 -2.39 22.71
N PHE A 20 -13.29 -2.71 23.05
CA PHE A 20 -14.46 -2.22 22.32
C PHE A 20 -14.60 -0.70 22.43
N VAL A 21 -14.46 -0.14 23.61
CA VAL A 21 -14.53 1.32 23.87
C VAL A 21 -13.40 2.05 23.15
N VAL A 22 -12.16 1.55 23.22
CA VAL A 22 -11.00 2.15 22.55
C VAL A 22 -11.16 2.07 21.01
N SER A 23 -11.64 0.95 20.49
CA SER A 23 -11.94 0.79 19.08
C SER A 23 -13.03 1.74 18.60
N THR A 24 -14.08 1.93 19.41
CA THR A 24 -15.20 2.83 19.10
C THR A 24 -14.77 4.29 19.14
N ILE A 25 -13.98 4.69 20.16
CA ILE A 25 -13.40 6.04 20.28
C ILE A 25 -12.45 6.31 19.11
N PHE A 26 -11.61 5.35 18.74
CA PHE A 26 -10.70 5.48 17.61
C PHE A 26 -11.47 5.63 16.28
N HIS A 27 -12.56 4.89 16.12
CA HIS A 27 -13.43 5.00 14.94
C HIS A 27 -14.19 6.32 14.88
N CYS A 28 -14.68 6.82 16.04
CA CYS A 28 -15.29 8.14 16.15
C CYS A 28 -14.28 9.28 15.92
N HIS A 29 -13.04 9.16 16.44
CA HIS A 29 -12.00 10.15 16.21
C HIS A 29 -11.58 10.24 14.74
N GLN A 30 -11.55 9.12 14.02
CA GLN A 30 -11.33 9.12 12.57
C GLN A 30 -12.46 9.79 11.78
N ARG A 31 -13.71 9.73 12.27
CA ARG A 31 -14.85 10.41 11.65
C ARG A 31 -14.92 11.90 11.95
N LEU A 32 -14.41 12.34 13.12
CA LEU A 32 -14.41 13.77 13.53
C LEU A 32 -13.21 14.56 12.96
N ALA A 33 -12.15 13.89 12.49
CA ALA A 33 -11.01 14.54 11.83
C ALA A 33 -11.26 14.93 10.36
N LEU A 34 -12.46 14.64 9.83
CA LEU A 34 -12.88 15.03 8.49
C LEU A 34 -13.74 16.30 8.54
N VAL A 35 -13.15 17.42 8.95
CA VAL A 35 -13.68 18.75 8.59
C VAL A 35 -13.12 19.07 7.20
N PRO A 36 -13.96 19.17 6.16
CA PRO A 36 -13.48 19.53 4.84
C PRO A 36 -13.09 20.99 4.84
N THR A 37 -11.80 21.30 4.66
CA THR A 37 -11.39 22.61 4.21
C THR A 37 -11.93 22.83 2.78
N PRO A 38 -12.51 24.00 2.46
CA PRO A 38 -13.11 24.23 1.16
C PRO A 38 -12.03 24.58 0.13
N TRP A 39 -11.40 23.57 -0.45
CA TRP A 39 -10.66 23.72 -1.68
C TRP A 39 -11.53 23.17 -2.80
N ALA A 40 -12.11 24.09 -3.57
CA ALA A 40 -12.92 23.78 -4.73
C ALA A 40 -12.06 23.09 -5.79
N TYR A 41 -12.06 21.75 -5.80
CA TYR A 41 -11.63 21.00 -6.97
C TYR A 41 -12.79 20.96 -7.97
N SER A 42 -12.59 21.55 -9.14
CA SER A 42 -13.47 21.39 -10.30
C SER A 42 -13.23 19.98 -10.90
N GLY A 43 -13.53 18.94 -10.14
CA GLY A 43 -13.69 17.61 -10.69
C GLY A 43 -15.01 17.59 -11.44
N ARG A 44 -14.99 17.32 -12.75
CA ARG A 44 -16.21 17.01 -13.50
C ARG A 44 -16.92 15.87 -12.78
N VAL A 45 -17.98 16.20 -12.05
CA VAL A 45 -18.96 15.23 -11.58
C VAL A 45 -19.62 14.69 -12.84
N VAL A 46 -19.16 13.55 -13.32
CA VAL A 46 -19.84 12.84 -14.39
C VAL A 46 -21.07 12.20 -13.76
N LEU A 47 -22.22 12.84 -13.92
CA LEU A 47 -23.50 12.17 -13.68
C LEU A 47 -23.50 10.93 -14.57
N LEU A 48 -23.85 9.77 -14.01
CA LEU A 48 -24.08 8.57 -14.81
C LEU A 48 -25.02 8.95 -15.95
N PRO A 49 -24.72 8.53 -17.20
CA PRO A 49 -25.67 8.68 -18.28
C PRO A 49 -27.01 8.13 -17.82
N ARG A 50 -28.12 8.77 -18.19
CA ARG A 50 -29.49 8.28 -17.91
C ARG A 50 -29.70 6.81 -18.33
N TYR A 51 -28.78 6.28 -19.11
CA TYR A 51 -28.76 4.90 -19.58
C TYR A 51 -27.38 4.29 -19.26
N LEU A 52 -27.36 3.28 -18.41
CA LEU A 52 -26.18 2.44 -18.24
C LEU A 52 -25.84 1.75 -19.58
N PRO A 53 -24.55 1.57 -19.88
CA PRO A 53 -24.14 0.89 -21.13
C PRO A 53 -24.75 -0.50 -21.24
N ARG A 54 -25.18 -0.91 -22.47
CA ARG A 54 -25.81 -2.21 -22.70
C ARG A 54 -24.95 -3.42 -22.33
N GLY A 55 -23.65 -3.26 -22.13
CA GLY A 55 -22.71 -4.31 -21.71
C GLY A 55 -22.51 -4.43 -20.20
N GLY A 56 -23.26 -3.65 -19.40
CA GLY A 56 -23.09 -3.60 -17.95
C GLY A 56 -21.86 -2.78 -17.51
N VAL A 57 -21.61 -2.73 -16.21
CA VAL A 57 -20.59 -1.89 -15.60
C VAL A 57 -19.83 -2.64 -14.52
N PHE A 58 -18.58 -2.23 -14.30
CA PHE A 58 -17.76 -2.69 -13.19
C PHE A 58 -17.60 -1.60 -12.13
N THR A 59 -17.58 -2.02 -10.88
CA THR A 59 -17.07 -1.27 -9.74
C THR A 59 -16.21 -2.19 -8.87
N ILE A 60 -15.60 -1.64 -7.83
CA ILE A 60 -14.80 -2.40 -6.88
C ILE A 60 -15.09 -1.94 -5.46
N ASN A 61 -14.78 -2.75 -4.46
CA ASN A 61 -14.77 -2.27 -3.08
C ASN A 61 -13.65 -1.23 -2.87
N SER A 62 -13.79 -0.44 -1.82
CA SER A 62 -12.75 0.50 -1.38
C SER A 62 -12.33 0.09 0.03
N LYS A 63 -11.27 -0.69 0.16
CA LYS A 63 -10.84 -1.28 1.42
C LYS A 63 -9.38 -0.95 1.72
N GLY A 64 -9.08 -0.91 3.01
CA GLY A 64 -7.74 -0.67 3.48
C GLY A 64 -7.26 0.77 3.29
N ARG A 65 -5.93 0.94 3.28
CA ARG A 65 -5.26 2.25 3.19
C ARG A 65 -4.82 2.52 1.75
N LEU A 66 -4.06 3.62 1.55
CA LEU A 66 -3.61 4.12 0.24
C LEU A 66 -3.13 3.01 -0.71
N GLY A 67 -2.18 2.18 -0.29
CA GLY A 67 -1.60 1.15 -1.17
C GLY A 67 -2.62 0.09 -1.61
N ASN A 68 -3.53 -0.32 -0.72
CA ASN A 68 -4.59 -1.27 -1.10
C ASN A 68 -5.56 -0.64 -2.10
N GLN A 69 -5.98 0.61 -1.88
CA GLN A 69 -6.89 1.31 -2.79
C GLN A 69 -6.26 1.59 -4.14
N MET A 70 -4.94 1.81 -4.21
CA MET A 70 -4.21 1.86 -5.49
C MET A 70 -4.26 0.52 -6.23
N GLY A 71 -4.07 -0.59 -5.52
CA GLY A 71 -4.19 -1.93 -6.10
C GLY A 71 -5.60 -2.22 -6.62
N GLU A 72 -6.61 -1.93 -5.81
CA GLU A 72 -8.02 -2.06 -6.19
C GLU A 72 -8.36 -1.20 -7.43
N TYR A 73 -7.90 0.06 -7.45
CA TYR A 73 -8.09 0.96 -8.59
C TYR A 73 -7.44 0.41 -9.87
N ALA A 74 -6.16 0.02 -9.81
CA ALA A 74 -5.41 -0.48 -10.95
C ALA A 74 -6.00 -1.79 -11.49
N THR A 75 -6.43 -2.67 -10.59
CA THR A 75 -7.11 -3.92 -10.95
C THR A 75 -8.45 -3.66 -11.63
N LEU A 76 -9.27 -2.77 -11.08
CA LEU A 76 -10.53 -2.35 -11.70
C LEU A 76 -10.30 -1.80 -13.11
N TYR A 77 -9.34 -0.88 -13.26
CA TYR A 77 -8.98 -0.29 -14.55
C TYR A 77 -8.61 -1.36 -15.58
N ALA A 78 -7.70 -2.25 -15.21
CA ALA A 78 -7.19 -3.29 -16.12
C ALA A 78 -8.26 -4.31 -16.49
N LEU A 79 -9.03 -4.82 -15.52
CA LEU A 79 -10.09 -5.80 -15.78
C LEU A 79 -11.26 -5.21 -16.56
N ALA A 80 -11.63 -3.96 -16.29
CA ALA A 80 -12.67 -3.27 -17.05
C ALA A 80 -12.27 -3.13 -18.52
N LYS A 81 -11.04 -2.71 -18.80
CA LYS A 81 -10.49 -2.63 -20.14
C LYS A 81 -10.46 -4.00 -20.83
N MET A 82 -9.98 -5.03 -20.12
CA MET A 82 -9.90 -6.39 -20.63
C MET A 82 -11.27 -6.99 -20.98
N ASN A 83 -12.30 -6.69 -20.19
CA ASN A 83 -13.67 -7.14 -20.38
C ASN A 83 -14.50 -6.21 -21.30
N GLY A 84 -13.92 -5.10 -21.80
CA GLY A 84 -14.62 -4.14 -22.64
C GLY A 84 -15.77 -3.42 -21.94
N ARG A 85 -15.68 -3.19 -20.62
CA ARG A 85 -16.74 -2.61 -19.78
C ARG A 85 -16.30 -1.30 -19.17
N PRO A 86 -17.23 -0.33 -19.03
CA PRO A 86 -16.96 0.87 -18.25
C PRO A 86 -16.80 0.54 -16.75
N ALA A 87 -15.92 1.28 -16.10
CA ALA A 87 -15.64 1.17 -14.68
C ALA A 87 -15.94 2.46 -13.93
N PHE A 88 -16.39 2.30 -12.69
CA PHE A 88 -16.69 3.40 -11.79
C PHE A 88 -16.09 3.10 -10.41
N ILE A 89 -15.45 4.10 -9.80
CA ILE A 89 -14.87 3.96 -8.46
C ILE A 89 -15.82 4.47 -7.38
N PRO A 90 -15.79 3.90 -6.16
CA PRO A 90 -16.49 4.44 -5.01
C PRO A 90 -16.00 5.85 -4.63
N ALA A 91 -16.88 6.67 -4.06
CA ALA A 91 -16.53 8.01 -3.61
C ALA A 91 -15.41 8.03 -2.56
N GLU A 92 -15.35 7.01 -1.70
CA GLU A 92 -14.32 6.84 -0.69
C GLU A 92 -12.93 6.61 -1.33
N MET A 93 -12.86 5.81 -2.38
CA MET A 93 -11.63 5.59 -3.15
C MET A 93 -11.17 6.89 -3.82
N HIS A 94 -12.09 7.60 -4.44
CA HIS A 94 -11.80 8.90 -5.05
C HIS A 94 -11.27 9.88 -4.01
N SER A 95 -11.89 9.99 -2.84
CA SER A 95 -11.45 10.89 -1.76
C SER A 95 -10.04 10.55 -1.23
N THR A 96 -9.63 9.30 -1.33
CA THR A 96 -8.29 8.85 -0.94
C THR A 96 -7.25 9.12 -2.03
N LEU A 97 -7.56 8.82 -3.29
CA LEU A 97 -6.59 8.82 -4.39
C LEU A 97 -6.51 10.16 -5.13
N ALA A 98 -7.64 10.82 -5.39
CA ALA A 98 -7.69 12.04 -6.20
C ALA A 98 -6.92 13.24 -5.63
N PRO A 99 -6.74 13.43 -4.31
CA PRO A 99 -5.88 14.48 -3.77
C PRO A 99 -4.39 14.30 -4.09
N ILE A 100 -3.98 13.08 -4.44
CA ILE A 100 -2.58 12.72 -4.67
C ILE A 100 -2.30 12.57 -6.16
N PHE A 101 -3.21 11.90 -6.89
CA PHE A 101 -3.00 11.43 -8.26
C PHE A 101 -4.02 12.01 -9.25
N ARG A 102 -3.64 12.05 -10.52
CA ARG A 102 -4.48 12.49 -11.64
C ARG A 102 -5.31 11.34 -12.19
N ILE A 103 -6.03 10.63 -11.31
CA ILE A 103 -6.88 9.51 -11.70
C ILE A 103 -8.05 9.96 -12.57
N THR A 104 -8.50 9.09 -13.49
CA THR A 104 -9.51 9.43 -14.50
C THR A 104 -10.80 8.63 -14.42
N LEU A 105 -10.82 7.48 -13.72
CA LEU A 105 -12.04 6.70 -13.60
C LEU A 105 -13.16 7.51 -12.93
N PRO A 106 -14.38 7.50 -13.49
CA PRO A 106 -15.50 8.25 -12.97
C PRO A 106 -15.98 7.71 -11.62
N VAL A 107 -16.49 8.62 -10.79
CA VAL A 107 -17.01 8.30 -9.46
C VAL A 107 -18.44 7.85 -9.51
N LEU A 108 -18.74 6.76 -8.82
CA LEU A 108 -20.11 6.29 -8.59
C LEU A 108 -20.68 6.95 -7.32
N HIS A 109 -21.72 7.77 -7.50
CA HIS A 109 -22.37 8.42 -6.36
C HIS A 109 -23.14 7.43 -5.49
N GLY A 110 -23.13 7.63 -4.18
CA GLY A 110 -23.72 6.72 -3.20
C GLY A 110 -25.19 6.39 -3.43
N THR A 111 -26.00 7.38 -3.80
CA THR A 111 -27.42 7.18 -4.14
C THR A 111 -27.61 6.29 -5.37
N THR A 112 -26.79 6.47 -6.40
CA THR A 112 -26.81 5.63 -7.59
C THR A 112 -26.22 4.24 -7.29
N ALA A 113 -25.13 4.19 -6.54
CA ALA A 113 -24.50 2.93 -6.15
C ALA A 113 -25.46 2.00 -5.39
N SER A 114 -26.29 2.56 -4.50
CA SER A 114 -27.27 1.80 -3.72
C SER A 114 -28.49 1.34 -4.52
N SER A 115 -28.80 1.96 -5.66
CA SER A 115 -29.92 1.57 -6.54
C SER A 115 -29.56 0.48 -7.55
N ILE A 116 -28.28 0.17 -7.74
CA ILE A 116 -27.81 -0.84 -8.68
C ILE A 116 -27.79 -2.22 -8.00
N PRO A 117 -28.35 -3.27 -8.63
CA PRO A 117 -28.32 -4.64 -8.09
C PRO A 117 -26.97 -5.31 -8.31
N TRP A 118 -25.96 -4.88 -7.58
CA TRP A 118 -24.60 -5.39 -7.73
C TRP A 118 -24.48 -6.88 -7.42
N GLN A 119 -23.85 -7.60 -8.33
CA GLN A 119 -23.37 -8.97 -8.11
C GLN A 119 -21.90 -8.90 -7.67
N ASN A 120 -21.62 -9.40 -6.47
CA ASN A 120 -20.27 -9.46 -5.96
C ASN A 120 -19.49 -10.57 -6.67
N TYR A 121 -18.30 -10.22 -7.20
CA TYR A 121 -17.38 -11.17 -7.79
C TYR A 121 -16.06 -11.10 -7.02
N HIS A 122 -15.70 -12.20 -6.35
CA HIS A 122 -14.51 -12.26 -5.52
C HIS A 122 -13.27 -12.54 -6.36
N LEU A 123 -12.22 -11.75 -6.18
CA LEU A 123 -10.93 -11.91 -6.81
C LEU A 123 -9.91 -12.46 -5.81
N ASN A 124 -9.07 -13.39 -6.26
CA ASN A 124 -7.80 -13.69 -5.60
C ASN A 124 -6.85 -12.48 -5.73
N ASP A 125 -5.74 -12.48 -4.99
CA ASP A 125 -4.71 -11.44 -5.16
C ASP A 125 -3.68 -11.83 -6.26
N TRP A 126 -4.15 -12.38 -7.34
CA TRP A 126 -3.40 -12.65 -8.58
C TRP A 126 -4.36 -12.85 -9.74
N MET A 127 -3.87 -12.59 -10.97
CA MET A 127 -4.67 -12.77 -12.17
C MET A 127 -4.96 -14.25 -12.42
N GLU A 128 -6.22 -14.56 -12.73
CA GLU A 128 -6.72 -15.86 -13.18
C GLU A 128 -7.28 -15.73 -14.61
N GLU A 129 -7.26 -16.82 -15.37
CA GLU A 129 -7.75 -16.79 -16.75
C GLU A 129 -9.25 -16.47 -16.82
N GLU A 130 -10.03 -16.94 -15.85
CA GLU A 130 -11.47 -16.69 -15.78
C GLU A 130 -11.81 -15.18 -15.63
N TYR A 131 -10.89 -14.37 -15.10
CA TYR A 131 -11.11 -12.91 -14.94
C TYR A 131 -11.08 -12.15 -16.28
N ARG A 132 -10.71 -12.81 -17.38
CA ARG A 132 -10.81 -12.25 -18.73
C ARG A 132 -12.25 -12.13 -19.22
N HIS A 133 -13.16 -12.89 -18.63
CA HIS A 133 -14.57 -12.99 -19.03
C HIS A 133 -15.48 -13.05 -17.82
N ILE A 134 -15.48 -11.99 -17.00
CA ILE A 134 -16.31 -11.91 -15.79
C ILE A 134 -17.78 -11.76 -16.19
N PRO A 135 -18.67 -12.70 -15.79
CA PRO A 135 -20.09 -12.65 -16.11
C PRO A 135 -20.84 -11.59 -15.29
N GLY A 136 -22.08 -11.32 -15.72
CA GLY A 136 -22.99 -10.40 -15.00
C GLY A 136 -23.03 -9.01 -15.60
N GLU A 137 -24.13 -8.28 -15.39
CA GLU A 137 -24.34 -6.93 -15.93
C GLU A 137 -23.80 -5.86 -14.98
N TYR A 138 -24.05 -5.99 -13.68
CA TYR A 138 -23.61 -5.05 -12.65
C TYR A 138 -22.69 -5.77 -11.69
N VAL A 139 -21.37 -5.69 -11.93
CA VAL A 139 -20.41 -6.45 -11.15
C VAL A 139 -19.63 -5.55 -10.21
N ARG A 140 -19.62 -5.95 -8.93
CA ARG A 140 -18.73 -5.39 -7.91
C ARG A 140 -17.60 -6.37 -7.64
N LEU A 141 -16.41 -6.02 -8.07
CA LEU A 141 -15.20 -6.74 -7.72
C LEU A 141 -14.92 -6.61 -6.22
N THR A 142 -14.54 -7.72 -5.58
CA THR A 142 -14.28 -7.76 -4.13
C THR A 142 -12.99 -8.52 -3.84
N GLY A 143 -12.44 -8.39 -2.64
CA GLY A 143 -11.16 -8.93 -2.24
C GLY A 143 -10.17 -7.82 -1.92
N TYR A 144 -8.88 -8.12 -2.01
CA TYR A 144 -7.77 -7.18 -1.92
C TYR A 144 -6.83 -7.34 -3.12
N PRO A 145 -7.32 -7.19 -4.35
CA PRO A 145 -6.51 -7.44 -5.55
C PRO A 145 -5.48 -6.33 -5.73
N CYS A 146 -4.23 -6.59 -5.36
CA CYS A 146 -3.13 -5.64 -5.41
C CYS A 146 -1.97 -6.10 -6.29
N SER A 147 -2.03 -7.33 -6.80
CA SER A 147 -0.97 -7.96 -7.58
C SER A 147 -0.71 -7.25 -8.90
N TRP A 148 0.57 -7.08 -9.26
CA TRP A 148 0.98 -6.55 -10.55
C TRP A 148 0.47 -7.38 -11.75
N THR A 149 0.14 -8.65 -11.53
CA THR A 149 -0.35 -9.54 -12.58
C THR A 149 -1.66 -9.09 -13.22
N PHE A 150 -2.46 -8.29 -12.50
CA PHE A 150 -3.70 -7.71 -13.04
C PHE A 150 -3.45 -6.57 -14.03
N TYR A 151 -2.45 -5.72 -13.78
CA TYR A 151 -2.36 -4.41 -14.45
C TYR A 151 -1.03 -4.14 -15.17
N HIS A 152 -0.03 -5.01 -15.02
CA HIS A 152 1.27 -4.73 -15.62
C HIS A 152 1.25 -4.71 -17.17
N HIS A 153 0.32 -5.42 -17.79
CA HIS A 153 0.13 -5.39 -19.24
C HIS A 153 -0.39 -4.04 -19.77
N VAL A 154 -0.92 -3.19 -18.91
CA VAL A 154 -1.32 -1.79 -19.19
C VAL A 154 -0.50 -0.80 -18.37
N ARG A 155 0.76 -1.14 -18.08
CA ARG A 155 1.65 -0.40 -17.19
C ARG A 155 1.69 1.10 -17.49
N ASP A 156 1.84 1.48 -18.74
CA ASP A 156 1.96 2.90 -19.12
C ASP A 156 0.69 3.70 -18.83
N GLU A 157 -0.47 3.06 -18.90
CA GLU A 157 -1.75 3.67 -18.54
C GLU A 157 -1.85 3.84 -17.03
N ILE A 158 -1.49 2.80 -16.27
CA ILE A 158 -1.46 2.86 -14.80
C ILE A 158 -0.49 3.93 -14.29
N LEU A 159 0.66 4.10 -14.92
CA LEU A 159 1.60 5.17 -14.56
C LEU A 159 1.02 6.56 -14.85
N ARG A 160 0.21 6.71 -15.91
CA ARG A 160 -0.52 7.98 -16.17
C ARG A 160 -1.60 8.24 -15.13
N GLU A 161 -2.38 7.23 -14.75
CA GLU A 161 -3.41 7.34 -13.71
C GLU A 161 -2.80 7.76 -12.36
N PHE A 162 -1.65 7.19 -11.99
CA PHE A 162 -0.95 7.53 -10.75
C PHE A 162 0.11 8.62 -10.90
N THR A 163 -0.04 9.49 -11.91
CA THR A 163 0.76 10.72 -11.98
C THR A 163 0.40 11.63 -10.81
N LEU A 164 1.41 12.03 -10.03
CA LEU A 164 1.23 12.97 -8.93
C LEU A 164 0.75 14.33 -9.42
N HIS A 165 -0.07 15.02 -8.63
CA HIS A 165 -0.32 16.44 -8.85
C HIS A 165 0.97 17.25 -8.74
N ASP A 166 1.06 18.38 -9.47
CA ASP A 166 2.30 19.15 -9.55
C ASP A 166 2.79 19.61 -8.17
N HIS A 167 1.90 20.12 -7.32
CA HIS A 167 2.27 20.57 -5.97
C HIS A 167 2.81 19.44 -5.10
N VAL A 168 2.26 18.21 -5.20
CA VAL A 168 2.72 17.04 -4.46
C VAL A 168 4.10 16.61 -4.95
N ARG A 169 4.28 16.58 -6.26
CA ARG A 169 5.55 16.22 -6.90
C ARG A 169 6.66 17.24 -6.58
N GLU A 170 6.34 18.51 -6.70
CA GLU A 170 7.31 19.60 -6.49
C GLU A 170 7.79 19.69 -5.04
N GLU A 171 6.92 19.46 -4.07
CA GLU A 171 7.30 19.37 -2.65
C GLU A 171 8.34 18.25 -2.42
N ALA A 172 8.07 17.06 -2.94
CA ALA A 172 8.98 15.92 -2.84
C ALA A 172 10.32 16.19 -3.53
N GLN A 173 10.29 16.72 -4.76
CA GLN A 173 11.49 17.08 -5.51
C GLN A 173 12.29 18.20 -4.85
N LYS A 174 11.63 19.21 -4.27
CA LYS A 174 12.29 20.27 -3.52
C LYS A 174 13.06 19.73 -2.33
N PHE A 175 12.45 18.79 -1.60
CA PHE A 175 13.13 18.10 -0.50
C PHE A 175 14.39 17.36 -0.99
N LEU A 176 14.28 16.53 -2.03
CA LEU A 176 15.41 15.76 -2.56
C LEU A 176 16.55 16.67 -3.07
N ARG A 177 16.21 17.75 -3.81
CA ARG A 177 17.22 18.71 -4.30
C ARG A 177 17.96 19.42 -3.19
N GLY A 178 17.39 19.54 -1.99
CA GLY A 178 18.03 20.14 -0.82
C GLY A 178 19.03 19.22 -0.12
N LEU A 179 19.05 17.92 -0.48
CA LEU A 179 19.93 16.93 0.18
C LEU A 179 21.34 16.95 -0.42
N GLN A 180 22.32 16.74 0.45
CA GLN A 180 23.73 16.64 0.06
C GLN A 180 24.41 15.50 0.82
N VAL A 181 25.38 14.85 0.18
CA VAL A 181 26.29 13.87 0.79
C VAL A 181 27.69 14.47 0.83
N SER A 182 28.19 14.73 2.03
CA SER A 182 29.52 15.35 2.20
C SER A 182 29.73 16.63 1.39
N GLY A 183 28.69 17.48 1.33
CA GLY A 183 28.71 18.76 0.60
C GLY A 183 28.56 18.64 -0.93
N ARG A 184 28.29 17.44 -1.46
CA ARG A 184 28.07 17.20 -2.89
C ARG A 184 26.67 16.70 -3.16
N GLN A 185 26.18 16.90 -4.37
CA GLN A 185 24.91 16.32 -4.82
C GLN A 185 25.04 14.78 -4.84
N PRO A 186 24.01 14.02 -4.38
CA PRO A 186 23.99 12.57 -4.49
C PRO A 186 24.05 12.11 -5.95
N GLY A 187 24.71 10.98 -6.18
CA GLY A 187 24.71 10.34 -7.51
C GLY A 187 23.37 9.71 -7.85
N THR A 188 22.68 9.19 -6.84
CA THR A 188 21.35 8.61 -6.98
C THR A 188 20.60 8.61 -5.63
N PHE A 189 19.27 8.66 -5.69
CA PHE A 189 18.40 8.53 -4.51
C PHE A 189 17.80 7.13 -4.43
N VAL A 190 17.88 6.51 -3.25
CA VAL A 190 17.24 5.23 -2.95
C VAL A 190 16.19 5.45 -1.87
N GLY A 191 14.92 5.36 -2.23
CA GLY A 191 13.81 5.43 -1.27
C GLY A 191 13.73 4.16 -0.43
N VAL A 192 13.70 4.29 0.88
CA VAL A 192 13.63 3.15 1.81
C VAL A 192 12.34 3.24 2.61
N HIS A 193 11.42 2.32 2.37
CA HIS A 193 10.19 2.22 3.14
C HIS A 193 10.25 1.07 4.14
N VAL A 194 10.17 1.40 5.42
CA VAL A 194 10.17 0.43 6.51
C VAL A 194 8.79 0.41 7.17
N ARG A 195 8.03 -0.66 6.92
CA ARG A 195 6.71 -0.88 7.53
C ARG A 195 6.88 -1.62 8.85
N ARG A 196 6.40 -1.02 9.92
CA ARG A 196 6.43 -1.58 11.28
C ARG A 196 5.08 -1.43 11.97
N GLY A 197 4.74 -0.27 12.50
CA GLY A 197 3.47 0.07 13.13
C GLY A 197 2.72 -1.13 13.73
N ASP A 198 1.49 -1.33 13.28
CA ASP A 198 0.66 -2.49 13.64
C ASP A 198 1.26 -3.85 13.19
N TYR A 199 2.15 -3.86 12.19
CA TYR A 199 2.77 -5.10 11.70
C TYR A 199 3.72 -5.76 12.71
N VAL A 200 4.26 -5.02 13.67
CA VAL A 200 5.06 -5.59 14.76
C VAL A 200 4.26 -6.65 15.55
N GLN A 201 2.94 -6.46 15.66
CA GLN A 201 2.05 -7.42 16.30
C GLN A 201 1.34 -8.34 15.29
N VAL A 202 0.88 -7.79 14.17
CA VAL A 202 0.05 -8.53 13.21
C VAL A 202 0.86 -9.58 12.45
N MET A 203 2.08 -9.26 12.03
CA MET A 203 2.88 -10.21 11.25
C MET A 203 3.21 -11.48 12.04
N PRO A 204 3.83 -11.43 13.23
CA PRO A 204 4.16 -12.65 13.96
C PRO A 204 2.92 -13.38 14.50
N ASN A 205 1.95 -12.67 15.04
CA ASN A 205 0.85 -13.28 15.82
C ASN A 205 -0.32 -13.74 14.96
N VAL A 206 -0.59 -13.07 13.82
CA VAL A 206 -1.73 -13.39 12.96
C VAL A 206 -1.29 -14.13 11.70
N TRP A 207 -0.22 -13.67 11.07
CA TRP A 207 0.18 -14.12 9.75
C TRP A 207 1.39 -15.07 9.76
N LYS A 208 1.99 -15.39 10.91
CA LYS A 208 3.27 -16.10 10.98
C LYS A 208 4.27 -15.49 9.99
N GLY A 209 4.33 -14.19 9.97
CA GLY A 209 5.14 -13.41 9.06
C GLY A 209 6.45 -12.99 9.70
N VAL A 210 7.37 -12.52 8.86
CA VAL A 210 8.68 -12.03 9.25
C VAL A 210 8.72 -10.53 9.05
N LEU A 211 9.23 -9.81 10.04
CA LEU A 211 9.53 -8.39 9.93
C LEU A 211 10.95 -8.18 9.43
N ALA A 212 11.14 -7.09 8.68
CA ALA A 212 12.48 -6.66 8.33
C ALA A 212 13.31 -6.36 9.58
N ASP A 213 14.45 -6.98 9.68
CA ASP A 213 15.42 -6.80 10.74
C ASP A 213 16.58 -5.86 10.33
N ARG A 214 17.47 -5.57 11.27
CA ARG A 214 18.68 -4.78 11.02
C ARG A 214 19.59 -5.43 9.97
N GLY A 215 19.64 -6.78 9.95
CA GLY A 215 20.45 -7.55 9.01
C GLY A 215 19.98 -7.38 7.58
N TYR A 216 18.67 -7.50 7.34
CA TYR A 216 18.05 -7.23 6.04
C TYR A 216 18.36 -5.81 5.54
N LEU A 217 18.09 -4.80 6.38
CA LEU A 217 18.30 -3.40 5.98
C LEU A 217 19.77 -3.13 5.62
N ARG A 218 20.71 -3.64 6.41
CA ARG A 218 22.15 -3.52 6.11
C ARG A 218 22.47 -4.14 4.75
N GLN A 219 22.06 -5.38 4.50
CA GLN A 219 22.32 -6.06 3.22
C GLN A 219 21.71 -5.31 2.04
N ALA A 220 20.49 -4.79 2.19
CA ALA A 220 19.79 -4.02 1.15
C ALA A 220 20.53 -2.69 0.85
N LEU A 221 20.98 -1.95 1.87
CA LEU A 221 21.77 -0.74 1.69
C LEU A 221 23.11 -1.04 0.99
N ASP A 222 23.81 -2.09 1.44
CA ASP A 222 25.11 -2.50 0.89
C ASP A 222 24.99 -2.99 -0.56
N TRP A 223 23.85 -3.61 -0.93
CA TRP A 223 23.55 -3.99 -2.31
C TRP A 223 23.58 -2.78 -3.25
N PHE A 224 22.98 -1.65 -2.85
CA PHE A 224 23.00 -0.40 -3.61
C PHE A 224 24.37 0.30 -3.58
N ARG A 225 25.05 0.33 -2.42
CA ARG A 225 26.41 0.89 -2.29
C ARG A 225 27.40 0.24 -3.25
N ALA A 226 27.26 -1.07 -3.47
CA ALA A 226 28.13 -1.83 -4.36
C ALA A 226 27.86 -1.56 -5.85
N ARG A 227 26.70 -1.03 -6.23
CA ARG A 227 26.26 -0.92 -7.64
C ARG A 227 26.10 0.50 -8.14
N TYR A 228 25.88 1.44 -7.26
CA TYR A 228 25.59 2.82 -7.64
C TYR A 228 26.59 3.79 -7.03
N HIS A 229 26.96 4.81 -7.79
CA HIS A 229 27.88 5.84 -7.31
C HIS A 229 27.15 6.78 -6.34
N ALA A 230 27.73 6.99 -5.16
CA ALA A 230 27.27 7.91 -4.12
C ALA A 230 25.73 7.84 -3.88
N PRO A 231 25.16 6.66 -3.57
CA PRO A 231 23.75 6.56 -3.29
C PRO A 231 23.40 7.27 -1.99
N LEU A 232 22.27 7.98 -1.96
CA LEU A 232 21.68 8.56 -0.75
C LEU A 232 20.37 7.85 -0.43
N PHE A 233 20.29 7.28 0.76
CA PHE A 233 19.14 6.55 1.24
C PHE A 233 18.18 7.46 1.98
N VAL A 234 16.95 7.56 1.45
CA VAL A 234 15.89 8.40 1.99
C VAL A 234 14.88 7.51 2.73
N ILE A 235 14.95 7.51 4.06
CA ILE A 235 14.20 6.60 4.92
C ILE A 235 12.83 7.20 5.25
N THR A 236 11.77 6.44 5.01
CA THR A 236 10.42 6.70 5.50
C THR A 236 9.89 5.49 6.27
N SER A 237 9.11 5.72 7.30
CA SER A 237 8.57 4.66 8.16
C SER A 237 7.43 5.17 9.03
N ASP A 238 6.54 4.29 9.42
CA ASP A 238 5.57 4.50 10.49
C ASP A 238 6.14 4.25 11.90
N ASP A 239 7.43 3.84 11.99
CA ASP A 239 8.24 3.75 13.21
C ASP A 239 9.66 4.30 12.97
N MET A 240 9.74 5.60 12.85
CA MET A 240 11.02 6.30 12.58
C MET A 240 12.00 6.19 13.75
N SER A 241 11.51 6.02 14.95
CA SER A 241 12.37 5.82 16.14
C SER A 241 13.18 4.54 16.02
N TRP A 242 12.51 3.44 15.66
CA TRP A 242 13.18 2.17 15.40
C TRP A 242 14.18 2.28 14.25
N CYS A 243 13.81 2.96 13.17
CA CYS A 243 14.71 3.15 12.03
C CYS A 243 16.03 3.85 12.42
N ARG A 244 15.95 4.93 13.23
CA ARG A 244 17.13 5.66 13.72
C ARG A 244 18.04 4.80 14.59
N GLN A 245 17.50 3.84 15.33
CA GLN A 245 18.26 2.93 16.18
C GLN A 245 18.89 1.77 15.41
N ASN A 246 18.28 1.35 14.30
CA ASN A 246 18.64 0.12 13.59
C ASN A 246 19.28 0.32 12.22
N ILE A 247 19.22 1.51 11.65
CA ILE A 247 19.88 1.86 10.38
C ILE A 247 21.14 2.66 10.68
N ASN A 248 22.27 2.14 10.25
CA ASN A 248 23.57 2.80 10.46
C ASN A 248 23.77 3.97 9.48
N GLY A 249 23.75 5.20 10.02
CA GLY A 249 24.02 6.43 9.28
C GLY A 249 25.48 6.93 9.35
N SER A 250 26.44 6.13 9.85
CA SER A 250 27.84 6.57 10.04
C SER A 250 28.55 6.99 8.75
N LEU A 251 28.13 6.43 7.61
CA LEU A 251 28.65 6.80 6.29
C LEU A 251 28.10 8.12 5.74
N ARG A 252 27.18 8.76 6.46
CA ARG A 252 26.51 10.01 6.08
C ARG A 252 25.76 9.93 4.74
N ASP A 253 25.34 8.74 4.36
CA ASP A 253 24.58 8.44 3.15
C ASP A 253 23.11 8.09 3.44
N VAL A 254 22.64 8.34 4.67
CA VAL A 254 21.28 8.06 5.13
C VAL A 254 20.62 9.34 5.63
N VAL A 255 19.41 9.61 5.13
CA VAL A 255 18.54 10.70 5.57
C VAL A 255 17.21 10.11 6.08
N PHE A 256 16.84 10.44 7.29
CA PHE A 256 15.56 10.09 7.87
C PHE A 256 14.53 11.19 7.54
N ALA A 257 13.69 10.93 6.54
CA ALA A 257 12.81 11.94 5.94
C ALA A 257 11.50 12.15 6.70
N GLY A 258 11.04 11.17 7.45
CA GLY A 258 9.86 11.28 8.29
C GLY A 258 10.17 11.94 9.63
N ASN A 259 9.19 12.66 10.19
CA ASN A 259 9.31 13.27 11.52
C ASN A 259 8.91 12.32 12.67
N GLY A 260 8.56 11.07 12.35
CA GLY A 260 8.13 10.05 13.34
C GLY A 260 6.74 10.24 13.90
N LEU A 261 6.09 11.35 13.60
CA LEU A 261 4.65 11.49 13.78
C LEU A 261 3.98 10.74 12.63
N GLN A 262 2.81 10.17 12.84
CA GLN A 262 2.00 9.57 11.75
C GLN A 262 1.57 10.67 10.75
N GLY A 263 2.55 11.40 10.27
CA GLY A 263 2.33 12.77 9.78
C GLY A 263 2.07 12.68 8.35
N SER A 264 2.14 12.28 7.35
CA SER A 264 1.62 12.44 5.99
C SER A 264 2.02 11.25 5.09
N PRO A 265 1.21 10.21 5.08
CA PRO A 265 1.43 9.09 4.14
C PRO A 265 1.60 9.55 2.70
N THR A 266 0.87 10.60 2.31
CA THR A 266 0.98 11.24 0.99
C THR A 266 2.37 11.80 0.72
N ARG A 267 2.94 12.54 1.68
CA ARG A 267 4.28 13.12 1.55
C ARG A 267 5.36 12.04 1.44
N ASP A 268 5.31 11.06 2.34
CA ASP A 268 6.26 9.95 2.34
C ASP A 268 6.15 9.14 1.06
N PHE A 269 4.93 8.88 0.59
CA PHE A 269 4.68 8.19 -0.66
C PHE A 269 5.25 8.96 -1.86
N ALA A 270 4.91 10.25 -1.97
CA ALA A 270 5.41 11.11 -3.02
C ALA A 270 6.95 11.14 -3.04
N LEU A 271 7.57 11.26 -1.86
CA LEU A 271 9.03 11.28 -1.73
C LEU A 271 9.67 9.98 -2.24
N LEU A 272 9.13 8.83 -1.86
CA LEU A 272 9.61 7.53 -2.32
C LEU A 272 9.49 7.38 -3.84
N THR A 273 8.37 7.83 -4.45
CA THR A 273 8.18 7.74 -5.90
C THR A 273 9.09 8.66 -6.71
N GLN A 274 9.68 9.67 -6.10
CA GLN A 274 10.65 10.59 -6.74
C GLN A 274 12.10 10.15 -6.55
N CYS A 275 12.35 9.05 -5.82
CA CYS A 275 13.66 8.41 -5.77
C CYS A 275 13.90 7.57 -7.03
N ASN A 276 15.18 7.32 -7.34
CA ASN A 276 15.57 6.54 -8.52
C ASN A 276 15.35 5.03 -8.31
N HIS A 277 15.50 4.56 -7.08
CA HIS A 277 15.48 3.15 -6.70
C HIS A 277 14.77 2.96 -5.36
N SER A 278 14.50 1.71 -4.98
CA SER A 278 13.71 1.42 -3.79
C SER A 278 14.26 0.26 -2.96
N ILE A 279 14.15 0.39 -1.65
CA ILE A 279 14.23 -0.71 -0.68
C ILE A 279 12.89 -0.76 0.05
N ILE A 280 12.24 -1.91 0.03
CA ILE A 280 10.92 -2.08 0.64
C ILE A 280 10.90 -3.27 1.57
N THR A 281 10.10 -3.18 2.60
CA THR A 281 9.81 -4.30 3.49
C THR A 281 8.52 -4.99 3.05
N VAL A 282 7.50 -5.08 3.91
CA VAL A 282 6.23 -5.73 3.61
C VAL A 282 5.11 -4.68 3.47
N GLY A 283 4.13 -4.96 2.62
CA GLY A 283 2.93 -4.16 2.48
C GLY A 283 2.82 -3.37 1.17
N THR A 284 1.58 -3.17 0.75
CA THR A 284 1.20 -2.58 -0.54
C THR A 284 1.69 -1.15 -0.76
N PHE A 285 1.87 -0.38 0.31
CA PHE A 285 2.39 1.00 0.23
C PHE A 285 3.81 1.02 -0.36
N GLY A 286 4.71 0.17 0.17
CA GLY A 286 6.08 0.06 -0.34
C GLY A 286 6.13 -0.50 -1.76
N ILE A 287 5.32 -1.52 -2.05
CA ILE A 287 5.21 -2.12 -3.39
C ILE A 287 4.82 -1.05 -4.43
N TRP A 288 3.78 -0.25 -4.15
CA TRP A 288 3.35 0.79 -5.07
C TRP A 288 4.35 1.93 -5.21
N ALA A 289 4.99 2.34 -4.11
CA ALA A 289 6.04 3.34 -4.18
C ALA A 289 7.20 2.90 -5.09
N ALA A 290 7.65 1.64 -4.96
CA ALA A 290 8.68 1.06 -5.80
C ALA A 290 8.23 0.88 -7.26
N TYR A 291 7.00 0.45 -7.48
CA TYR A 291 6.42 0.30 -8.82
C TYR A 291 6.40 1.62 -9.60
N LEU A 292 6.02 2.73 -8.92
CA LEU A 292 5.96 4.05 -9.53
C LEU A 292 7.36 4.69 -9.66
N ALA A 293 8.28 4.43 -8.76
CA ALA A 293 9.68 4.87 -8.88
C ALA A 293 10.36 4.23 -10.11
N GLY A 294 10.05 2.96 -10.39
CA GLY A 294 10.40 2.27 -11.64
C GLY A 294 11.86 1.85 -11.77
N GLY A 295 12.71 2.09 -10.77
CA GLY A 295 14.11 1.68 -10.76
C GLY A 295 14.37 0.32 -10.14
N ALA A 296 15.62 -0.01 -9.89
CA ALA A 296 15.99 -1.24 -9.17
C ALA A 296 15.34 -1.26 -7.78
N THR A 297 14.77 -2.39 -7.42
CA THR A 297 14.08 -2.57 -6.14
C THR A 297 14.62 -3.79 -5.40
N VAL A 298 14.94 -3.59 -4.12
CA VAL A 298 15.24 -4.67 -3.16
C VAL A 298 14.05 -4.83 -2.22
N TYR A 299 13.59 -6.07 -2.03
CA TYR A 299 12.45 -6.38 -1.16
C TYR A 299 12.78 -7.50 -0.16
N LEU A 300 12.01 -7.57 0.94
CA LEU A 300 12.13 -8.62 1.94
C LEU A 300 11.56 -9.94 1.41
N ALA A 301 12.43 -10.88 1.03
CA ALA A 301 12.03 -12.10 0.35
C ALA A 301 11.29 -13.10 1.24
N ASN A 302 11.69 -13.22 2.50
CA ASN A 302 11.12 -14.17 3.46
C ASN A 302 10.13 -13.52 4.45
N PHE A 303 9.27 -12.61 3.97
CA PHE A 303 8.27 -11.94 4.81
C PHE A 303 7.17 -12.89 5.33
N THR A 304 7.09 -14.12 4.82
CA THR A 304 6.20 -15.19 5.31
C THR A 304 7.00 -16.43 5.65
N LEU A 305 6.62 -17.11 6.75
CA LEU A 305 7.09 -18.46 7.02
C LEU A 305 6.37 -19.47 6.11
N PRO A 306 6.93 -20.68 5.88
CA PRO A 306 6.35 -21.69 4.98
C PRO A 306 4.91 -22.12 5.31
N ASP A 307 4.54 -22.09 6.60
CA ASP A 307 3.21 -22.44 7.11
C ASP A 307 2.31 -21.23 7.39
N SER A 308 2.66 -20.08 6.83
CA SER A 308 1.92 -18.82 7.01
C SER A 308 0.56 -18.88 6.31
N PRO A 309 -0.55 -18.55 7.01
CA PRO A 309 -1.85 -18.39 6.36
C PRO A 309 -1.88 -17.27 5.33
N LEU A 310 -0.94 -16.32 5.40
CA LEU A 310 -0.82 -15.24 4.40
C LEU A 310 -0.52 -15.78 2.99
N GLN A 311 0.16 -16.93 2.87
CA GLN A 311 0.46 -17.54 1.56
C GLN A 311 -0.79 -18.00 0.79
N TRP A 312 -1.92 -18.18 1.46
CA TRP A 312 -3.18 -18.55 0.82
C TRP A 312 -3.86 -17.39 0.11
N ILE A 313 -3.57 -16.17 0.54
CA ILE A 313 -4.19 -14.94 0.03
C ILE A 313 -3.21 -14.01 -0.66
N PHE A 314 -1.91 -14.29 -0.56
CA PHE A 314 -0.85 -13.46 -1.09
C PHE A 314 0.30 -14.33 -1.61
N LYS A 315 0.53 -14.32 -2.91
CA LYS A 315 1.60 -15.09 -3.55
C LYS A 315 2.82 -14.18 -3.80
N PRO A 316 4.00 -14.49 -3.24
CA PRO A 316 5.19 -13.67 -3.46
C PRO A 316 5.50 -13.41 -4.93
N GLN A 317 5.33 -14.42 -5.79
CA GLN A 317 5.58 -14.34 -7.23
C GLN A 317 4.59 -13.40 -7.96
N ALA A 318 3.41 -13.20 -7.39
CA ALA A 318 2.41 -12.29 -7.92
C ALA A 318 2.48 -10.89 -7.29
N ALA A 319 3.20 -10.73 -6.18
CA ALA A 319 3.31 -9.46 -5.46
C ALA A 319 4.52 -8.64 -5.91
N PHE A 320 5.65 -9.29 -6.16
CA PHE A 320 6.90 -8.64 -6.53
C PHE A 320 7.21 -8.89 -8.01
N LEU A 321 7.66 -7.85 -8.71
CA LEU A 321 8.06 -7.98 -10.10
C LEU A 321 9.26 -8.94 -10.25
N PRO A 322 9.33 -9.73 -11.33
CA PRO A 322 10.40 -10.72 -11.51
C PRO A 322 11.81 -10.13 -11.52
N GLU A 323 11.97 -8.87 -11.94
CA GLU A 323 13.24 -8.16 -11.96
C GLU A 323 13.67 -7.59 -10.61
N TRP A 324 12.80 -7.62 -9.59
CA TRP A 324 13.13 -7.13 -8.26
C TRP A 324 14.01 -8.14 -7.51
N VAL A 325 14.86 -7.64 -6.63
CA VAL A 325 15.86 -8.45 -5.91
C VAL A 325 15.35 -8.78 -4.51
N GLY A 326 15.14 -10.05 -4.23
CA GLY A 326 14.75 -10.53 -2.91
C GLY A 326 15.96 -10.74 -2.00
N ILE A 327 15.95 -10.15 -0.82
CA ILE A 327 16.91 -10.40 0.27
C ILE A 327 16.15 -10.91 1.48
N ALA A 328 16.65 -11.97 2.12
CA ALA A 328 16.02 -12.55 3.31
C ALA A 328 16.49 -11.86 4.59
N ALA A 329 15.60 -11.70 5.57
CA ALA A 329 15.97 -11.42 6.95
C ALA A 329 16.52 -12.66 7.64
N ASP A 330 17.35 -12.47 8.67
CA ASP A 330 17.90 -13.55 9.47
C ASP A 330 16.86 -14.09 10.48
N LEU A 331 16.39 -15.31 10.26
CA LEU A 331 15.42 -15.96 11.14
C LEU A 331 16.02 -16.43 12.47
N GLY A 332 17.35 -16.50 12.60
CA GLY A 332 18.03 -16.87 13.85
C GLY A 332 17.77 -15.85 14.96
N GLN A 333 17.83 -14.58 14.64
CA GLN A 333 17.54 -13.50 15.59
C GLN A 333 16.05 -13.38 15.98
N ALA A 334 15.14 -13.81 15.11
CA ALA A 334 13.70 -13.82 15.41
C ALA A 334 13.36 -14.84 16.50
N ARG A 335 14.07 -15.96 16.57
CA ARG A 335 13.86 -17.01 17.60
C ARG A 335 14.40 -16.60 18.98
N GLU A 336 15.45 -15.79 19.05
CA GLU A 336 15.99 -15.28 20.32
C GLU A 336 15.12 -14.20 20.94
N ASN A 337 14.27 -13.53 20.16
CA ASN A 337 13.35 -12.48 20.61
C ASN A 337 11.92 -13.01 20.93
N GLY A 338 11.73 -14.32 21.04
CA GLY A 338 10.49 -14.93 21.53
C GLY A 338 9.39 -15.11 20.46
N LEU A 339 9.75 -15.28 19.20
CA LEU A 339 8.86 -15.71 18.11
C LEU A 339 8.94 -17.21 17.88
#